data_4dfcc43c41f7ecfde27f5e9e183a5d9f
#
_entry.id   4dfcc43c41f7ecfde27f5e9e183a5d9f
#
_cell.length_a   1.000
_cell.length_b   1.000
_cell.length_c   1.000
_cell.angle_alpha   90.00
_cell.angle_beta   90.00
_cell.angle_gamma   90.00
#
_symmetry.space_group_name_H-M   'P 1'
#
loop_
_entity.id
_entity.type
_entity.pdbx_description
1 polymer ?
#
loop_
_entity_poly.entity_id
_entity_poly.type
_entity_poly.pdbx_seq_one_letter_code
_entity_poly.pdbx_strand_id
1 'polypeptide(L)'
;MKHSIYMAALGLLLLGACAKEVHQETGDNGNIQSLVVKGVLLSDPSREFPAVVDKDAGTIQIQVPYYTSDTETLQGDLTKMKISVSLPYGARFIPSVSGIRDMVEGFSSTLVYADGQKVRYHFFASYVKSDAAQLLSMKFADPDYTATFAIRQPQDGGKGSISVMKTAANAEAFKAVIPTVSPWATVLSPIHDEEGAVDISEGQEVVVESQNGKVRTTYTVQFETPKTVEYGVGHIEALFGWQPTTADQHGFTLGANRTMAVVGNYLILSNGDDFTRMPVYNRFSGEQVDVRVNTSGINPDSRIFAITTDDAGHLAALTFVSSIAGQETASQTVYGYVWADGIGSAPKAFLEGHIDGGAWTGAPRGINGANKFEIGRTLTVSGDLTSGEAVIATASKNAPRPVFVRVVDGSARYPAFVQWPNGAGIQVSMWNSTKVKLLNHDTSDLKYIWNSSNFRSNTVYSSGGVGFGFTNPVTHWWPGSGTYDHCTRSLDCIEFNGAHLIAITNGLYAGRQRDGANQMYYRCYVADIGSSPAQTSLQTGFIFDTREGSLEGTAGIPGTGYAPTGMTSPFAFDNTSTILGPDANESGDVVFARGSDGFSVQLYILTTDQGLIGYNLTSLDID
;
A
#
# COMPACT_ATOMS: atom_id res chain seq x y z
N MET A 1 6.49 27.46 -3.35
CA MET A 1 7.19 28.32 -2.34
C MET A 1 6.42 28.52 -1.03
N LYS A 2 5.30 27.86 -0.75
CA LYS A 2 4.56 27.96 0.52
C LYS A 2 4.67 26.71 1.44
N HIS A 3 5.22 25.60 0.96
CA HIS A 3 5.35 24.36 1.76
C HIS A 3 6.71 24.20 2.49
N SER A 4 7.71 24.99 2.14
CA SER A 4 9.03 24.91 2.81
C SER A 4 9.10 25.65 4.16
N ILE A 5 8.09 26.44 4.51
CA ILE A 5 8.09 27.24 5.76
C ILE A 5 7.53 26.45 6.94
N TYR A 6 6.67 25.46 6.69
CA TYR A 6 6.07 24.66 7.78
C TYR A 6 6.99 23.57 8.33
N MET A 7 7.92 23.05 7.53
CA MET A 7 8.91 22.05 8.02
C MET A 7 10.00 22.68 8.89
N ALA A 8 10.34 23.95 8.69
CA ALA A 8 11.31 24.65 9.53
C ALA A 8 10.73 25.06 10.91
N ALA A 9 9.42 25.24 11.01
CA ALA A 9 8.76 25.58 12.27
C ALA A 9 8.55 24.36 13.18
N LEU A 10 8.39 23.15 12.60
CA LEU A 10 8.24 21.92 13.39
C LEU A 10 9.57 21.42 13.96
N GLY A 11 10.68 21.69 13.27
CA GLY A 11 12.04 21.33 13.75
C GLY A 11 12.53 22.16 14.94
N LEU A 12 11.99 23.36 15.13
CA LEU A 12 12.37 24.23 16.26
C LEU A 12 11.57 23.95 17.54
N LEU A 13 10.44 23.27 17.46
CA LEU A 13 9.61 22.95 18.62
C LEU A 13 10.05 21.68 19.37
N LEU A 14 10.91 20.86 18.76
CA LEU A 14 11.42 19.62 19.39
C LEU A 14 12.72 19.81 20.17
N LEU A 15 13.34 20.98 20.13
CA LEU A 15 14.56 21.28 20.89
C LEU A 15 14.30 22.03 22.21
N GLY A 16 13.05 22.27 22.56
CA GLY A 16 12.65 23.11 23.70
C GLY A 16 12.31 22.40 25.01
N ALA A 17 12.40 21.07 25.09
CA ALA A 17 11.75 20.33 26.19
C ALA A 17 12.67 19.88 27.33
N CYS A 18 13.92 20.31 27.40
CA CYS A 18 14.81 19.95 28.50
C CYS A 18 15.70 21.10 29.02
N ALA A 19 15.21 22.30 29.04
CA ALA A 19 15.89 23.35 29.80
C ALA A 19 14.87 24.03 30.71
N LYS A 20 15.03 23.89 32.03
CA LYS A 20 14.46 24.86 32.97
C LYS A 20 14.93 26.21 32.50
N GLU A 21 14.00 27.10 32.13
CA GLU A 21 14.32 28.50 31.83
C GLU A 21 15.04 29.09 33.02
N VAL A 22 16.31 29.34 32.87
CA VAL A 22 17.03 30.25 33.76
C VAL A 22 16.65 31.63 33.29
N HIS A 23 15.77 32.31 34.04
CA HIS A 23 15.47 33.70 33.80
C HIS A 23 16.75 34.51 33.81
N GLN A 24 17.15 35.00 32.66
CA GLN A 24 18.21 35.98 32.54
C GLN A 24 17.60 37.34 32.78
N GLU A 25 17.75 37.88 33.99
CA GLU A 25 17.43 39.28 34.24
C GLU A 25 18.49 40.15 33.53
N THR A 26 18.13 40.71 32.40
CA THR A 26 18.91 41.76 31.74
C THR A 26 18.57 43.09 32.42
N GLY A 27 19.46 43.56 33.25
CA GLY A 27 19.37 44.95 33.70
C GLY A 27 19.62 45.92 32.54
N ASP A 28 18.89 47.02 32.54
CA ASP A 28 19.10 48.17 31.64
C ASP A 28 20.58 48.58 31.64
N ASN A 29 21.26 48.51 30.51
CA ASN A 29 22.61 48.96 30.15
C ASN A 29 23.61 47.90 29.70
N GLY A 30 23.21 46.70 29.35
CA GLY A 30 24.12 45.69 28.75
C GLY A 30 25.23 45.18 29.67
N ASN A 31 25.18 45.44 30.95
CA ASN A 31 26.11 44.91 31.95
C ASN A 31 25.68 43.51 32.37
N ILE A 32 26.55 42.54 32.17
CA ILE A 32 26.39 41.16 32.68
C ILE A 32 26.42 41.25 34.20
N GLN A 33 25.25 41.15 34.85
CA GLN A 33 25.15 41.23 36.32
C GLN A 33 25.29 39.87 37.02
N SER A 34 25.41 38.76 36.27
CA SER A 34 25.45 37.42 36.83
C SER A 34 26.70 36.64 36.41
N LEU A 35 27.18 35.80 37.32
CA LEU A 35 28.18 34.82 37.05
C LEU A 35 27.57 33.68 36.18
N VAL A 36 28.05 33.52 34.96
CA VAL A 36 27.66 32.41 34.06
C VAL A 36 28.89 31.58 33.80
N VAL A 37 28.77 30.26 34.02
CA VAL A 37 29.83 29.28 33.75
C VAL A 37 29.29 28.22 32.82
N LYS A 38 30.10 27.85 31.85
CA LYS A 38 29.82 26.78 30.88
C LYS A 38 31.02 25.84 30.74
N GLY A 39 30.72 24.58 30.53
CA GLY A 39 31.72 23.58 30.17
C GLY A 39 31.48 23.05 28.77
N VAL A 40 32.55 22.65 28.10
CA VAL A 40 32.51 22.00 26.79
C VAL A 40 33.44 20.78 26.85
N LEU A 41 32.91 19.64 26.43
CA LEU A 41 33.74 18.42 26.29
C LEU A 41 34.63 18.55 25.05
N LEU A 42 35.87 18.12 25.14
CA LEU A 42 36.78 18.12 23.98
C LEU A 42 36.34 17.10 22.92
N SER A 43 35.61 16.05 23.32
CA SER A 43 35.04 15.05 22.43
C SER A 43 33.79 15.55 21.69
N ASP A 44 33.12 16.60 22.21
CA ASP A 44 31.96 17.25 21.60
C ASP A 44 32.05 18.78 21.75
N PRO A 45 32.91 19.43 20.95
CA PRO A 45 33.16 20.87 21.07
C PRO A 45 31.99 21.75 20.62
N SER A 46 30.99 21.18 20.01
CA SER A 46 29.78 21.89 19.53
C SER A 46 28.74 22.09 20.64
N ARG A 47 28.82 21.32 21.72
CA ARG A 47 27.80 21.30 22.78
C ARG A 47 28.32 21.99 24.05
N GLU A 48 27.59 23.00 24.51
CA GLU A 48 27.87 23.70 25.77
C GLU A 48 26.98 23.15 26.89
N PHE A 49 27.58 22.92 28.05
CA PHE A 49 26.88 22.47 29.25
C PHE A 49 26.89 23.62 30.27
N PRO A 50 25.72 24.21 30.59
CA PRO A 50 25.63 25.29 31.60
C PRO A 50 25.88 24.74 33.00
N ALA A 51 26.53 25.53 33.84
CA ALA A 51 26.73 25.20 35.24
C ALA A 51 25.58 25.72 36.11
N VAL A 52 25.28 24.98 37.16
CA VAL A 52 24.48 25.43 38.29
C VAL A 52 25.41 26.08 39.31
N VAL A 53 25.15 27.34 39.61
CA VAL A 53 25.95 28.12 40.61
C VAL A 53 25.14 28.16 41.89
N ASP A 54 25.65 27.54 42.93
CA ASP A 54 25.14 27.64 44.29
C ASP A 54 26.05 28.57 45.09
N LYS A 55 25.58 29.78 45.36
CA LYS A 55 26.35 30.83 46.07
C LYS A 55 26.48 30.52 47.56
N ASP A 56 25.46 29.88 48.14
CA ASP A 56 25.41 29.59 49.57
C ASP A 56 26.33 28.40 49.91
N ALA A 57 26.31 27.37 49.08
CA ALA A 57 27.22 26.23 49.19
C ALA A 57 28.63 26.50 48.64
N GLY A 58 28.81 27.61 47.90
CA GLY A 58 30.10 27.90 47.25
C GLY A 58 30.47 26.90 46.18
N THR A 59 29.51 26.39 45.41
CA THR A 59 29.76 25.36 44.38
C THR A 59 29.34 25.82 43.01
N ILE A 60 30.05 25.33 42.00
CA ILE A 60 29.71 25.49 40.58
C ILE A 60 29.78 24.09 39.95
N GLN A 61 28.60 23.55 39.68
CA GLN A 61 28.45 22.18 39.15
C GLN A 61 28.06 22.23 37.68
N ILE A 62 28.84 21.58 36.82
CA ILE A 62 28.49 21.37 35.43
C ILE A 62 27.83 19.99 35.31
N GLN A 63 26.58 19.96 34.82
CA GLN A 63 25.82 18.75 34.63
C GLN A 63 25.99 18.27 33.18
N VAL A 64 26.50 17.09 32.97
CA VAL A 64 26.72 16.46 31.68
C VAL A 64 25.81 15.25 31.58
N PRO A 65 25.07 15.04 30.47
CA PRO A 65 24.29 13.84 30.29
C PRO A 65 25.12 12.58 30.50
N TYR A 66 24.50 11.56 31.09
CA TYR A 66 25.20 10.28 31.41
C TYR A 66 25.80 9.65 30.16
N TYR A 67 25.08 9.73 29.01
CA TYR A 67 25.61 9.44 27.68
C TYR A 67 25.54 10.70 26.82
N THR A 68 26.55 10.91 25.99
CA THR A 68 26.64 12.08 25.09
C THR A 68 25.88 11.87 23.79
N SER A 69 25.54 10.62 23.47
CA SER A 69 24.74 10.20 22.32
C SER A 69 23.37 9.69 22.77
N ASP A 70 22.36 9.82 21.93
CA ASP A 70 21.02 9.26 22.17
C ASP A 70 20.94 7.76 21.83
N THR A 71 21.94 7.22 21.13
CA THR A 71 21.97 5.83 20.64
C THR A 71 23.18 5.03 21.07
N GLU A 72 24.27 5.68 21.50
CA GLU A 72 25.51 5.03 21.86
C GLU A 72 25.85 5.24 23.35
N THR A 73 26.30 4.20 24.00
CA THR A 73 26.71 4.23 25.41
C THR A 73 28.08 4.92 25.62
N LEU A 74 28.21 6.10 25.04
CA LEU A 74 29.42 6.89 25.08
C LEU A 74 29.32 7.96 26.18
N GLN A 75 30.20 7.88 27.17
CA GLN A 75 30.37 8.91 28.20
C GLN A 75 31.37 9.96 27.76
N GLY A 76 31.08 11.22 28.04
CA GLY A 76 32.05 12.29 27.82
C GLY A 76 33.21 12.26 28.84
N ASP A 77 34.41 12.59 28.41
CA ASP A 77 35.61 12.64 29.30
C ASP A 77 35.59 13.94 30.13
N LEU A 78 35.14 13.85 31.39
CA LEU A 78 35.12 14.99 32.31
C LEU A 78 36.50 15.44 32.79
N THR A 79 37.55 14.64 32.57
CA THR A 79 38.92 15.02 32.95
C THR A 79 39.51 16.07 32.00
N LYS A 80 38.88 16.27 30.85
CA LYS A 80 39.32 17.21 29.79
C LYS A 80 38.22 18.13 29.36
N MET A 81 37.65 18.89 30.26
CA MET A 81 36.56 19.83 29.95
C MET A 81 37.12 21.25 29.81
N LYS A 82 36.74 21.93 28.73
CA LYS A 82 37.04 23.35 28.52
C LYS A 82 36.03 24.20 29.28
N ILE A 83 36.49 25.01 30.19
CA ILE A 83 35.65 25.91 30.99
C ILE A 83 35.70 27.33 30.41
N SER A 84 34.52 27.94 30.26
CA SER A 84 34.36 29.34 29.94
C SER A 84 33.48 30.02 30.98
N VAL A 85 33.83 31.29 31.30
CA VAL A 85 33.11 32.07 32.31
C VAL A 85 32.80 33.46 31.77
N SER A 86 31.61 33.92 32.05
CA SER A 86 31.21 35.35 31.94
C SER A 86 31.07 35.90 33.37
N LEU A 87 31.71 37.01 33.64
CA LEU A 87 31.81 37.57 35.00
C LEU A 87 31.09 38.92 35.08
N PRO A 88 30.61 39.30 36.26
CA PRO A 88 30.20 40.66 36.54
C PRO A 88 31.35 41.63 36.24
N TYR A 89 30.98 42.86 35.92
CA TYR A 89 31.94 43.93 35.60
C TYR A 89 32.97 44.10 36.72
N GLY A 90 34.28 44.07 36.36
CA GLY A 90 35.38 44.20 37.28
C GLY A 90 35.67 42.99 38.16
N ALA A 91 34.91 41.93 38.04
CA ALA A 91 35.17 40.68 38.78
C ALA A 91 36.22 39.79 38.09
N ARG A 92 36.97 38.99 38.87
CA ARG A 92 37.93 38.01 38.36
C ARG A 92 38.06 36.80 39.26
N PHE A 93 38.36 35.66 38.69
CA PHE A 93 38.74 34.47 39.44
C PHE A 93 40.27 34.45 39.71
N ILE A 94 40.64 34.11 40.94
CA ILE A 94 42.04 33.90 41.35
C ILE A 94 42.16 32.53 42.04
N PRO A 95 42.88 31.55 41.45
CA PRO A 95 43.47 31.54 40.10
C PRO A 95 42.42 31.55 38.98
N SER A 96 42.84 31.88 37.74
CA SER A 96 41.95 31.85 36.58
C SER A 96 41.37 30.44 36.37
N VAL A 97 40.06 30.44 36.03
CA VAL A 97 39.32 29.19 35.87
C VAL A 97 39.15 28.77 34.40
N SER A 98 39.37 29.68 33.45
CA SER A 98 39.23 29.38 32.02
C SER A 98 40.28 28.39 31.52
N GLY A 99 39.95 27.63 30.50
CA GLY A 99 40.83 26.63 29.88
C GLY A 99 40.36 25.19 30.12
N ILE A 100 41.23 24.23 29.76
CA ILE A 100 40.96 22.81 29.95
C ILE A 100 41.26 22.41 31.40
N ARG A 101 40.29 21.75 32.04
CA ARG A 101 40.36 21.33 33.45
C ARG A 101 39.91 19.88 33.63
N ASP A 102 40.47 19.26 34.66
CA ASP A 102 39.89 18.03 35.22
C ASP A 102 38.72 18.43 36.13
N MET A 103 37.52 18.02 35.74
CA MET A 103 36.29 18.36 36.43
C MET A 103 35.72 17.22 37.26
N VAL A 104 36.37 16.02 37.23
CA VAL A 104 36.05 14.89 38.13
C VAL A 104 36.59 15.18 39.53
N GLU A 105 37.87 15.46 39.63
CA GLU A 105 38.52 15.87 40.88
C GLU A 105 38.03 17.24 41.30
N GLY A 106 37.72 18.11 40.31
CA GLY A 106 37.34 19.48 40.53
C GLY A 106 38.51 20.36 40.99
N PHE A 107 38.21 21.64 41.11
CA PHE A 107 39.21 22.60 41.62
C PHE A 107 38.50 23.78 42.31
N SER A 108 39.25 24.49 43.15
CA SER A 108 38.70 25.70 43.80
C SER A 108 39.34 26.98 43.27
N SER A 109 38.51 28.02 43.15
CA SER A 109 38.98 29.36 42.84
C SER A 109 38.16 30.40 43.58
N THR A 110 38.75 31.56 43.82
CA THR A 110 38.09 32.66 44.52
C THR A 110 37.65 33.74 43.52
N LEU A 111 36.37 34.01 43.45
CA LEU A 111 35.83 35.17 42.75
C LEU A 111 36.04 36.42 43.58
N VAL A 112 36.77 37.37 43.02
CA VAL A 112 37.01 38.68 43.63
C VAL A 112 36.17 39.70 42.83
N TYR A 113 35.22 40.32 43.48
CA TYR A 113 34.37 41.39 42.92
C TYR A 113 35.09 42.72 42.86
N ALA A 114 34.55 43.68 42.12
CA ALA A 114 35.11 45.01 41.95
C ALA A 114 35.16 45.81 43.28
N ASP A 115 34.23 45.55 44.21
CA ASP A 115 34.16 46.11 45.54
C ASP A 115 35.12 45.46 46.56
N GLY A 116 35.87 44.46 46.14
CA GLY A 116 36.82 43.70 46.99
C GLY A 116 36.20 42.51 47.72
N GLN A 117 34.87 42.28 47.59
CA GLN A 117 34.26 41.07 48.16
C GLN A 117 34.86 39.83 47.51
N LYS A 118 35.04 38.76 48.32
CA LYS A 118 35.62 37.50 47.89
C LYS A 118 34.71 36.34 48.20
N VAL A 119 34.42 35.51 47.19
CA VAL A 119 33.63 34.29 47.34
C VAL A 119 34.46 33.12 46.77
N ARG A 120 34.65 32.10 47.55
CA ARG A 120 35.36 30.88 47.12
C ARG A 120 34.35 29.90 46.53
N TYR A 121 34.63 29.41 45.32
CA TYR A 121 33.85 28.40 44.67
C TYR A 121 34.68 27.14 44.43
N HIS A 122 33.99 26.01 44.58
CA HIS A 122 34.52 24.68 44.13
C HIS A 122 33.82 24.30 42.83
N PHE A 123 34.60 24.08 41.78
CA PHE A 123 34.12 23.73 40.46
C PHE A 123 34.24 22.20 40.29
N PHE A 124 33.19 21.55 39.82
CA PHE A 124 33.20 20.13 39.47
C PHE A 124 32.12 19.82 38.40
N ALA A 125 32.25 18.69 37.75
CA ALA A 125 31.26 18.18 36.85
C ALA A 125 30.76 16.80 37.29
N SER A 126 29.52 16.49 36.95
CA SER A 126 28.95 15.18 37.21
C SER A 126 28.06 14.75 36.08
N TYR A 127 27.96 13.43 35.89
CA TYR A 127 26.98 12.88 34.96
C TYR A 127 25.59 12.91 35.57
N VAL A 128 24.63 13.27 34.73
CA VAL A 128 23.19 13.29 35.09
C VAL A 128 22.44 12.38 34.14
N LYS A 129 21.74 11.40 34.71
CA LYS A 129 20.81 10.57 33.95
C LYS A 129 19.53 11.35 33.67
N SER A 130 18.98 11.17 32.45
CA SER A 130 17.77 11.83 31.99
C SER A 130 16.54 11.45 32.84
N ASP A 131 15.67 12.41 33.10
CA ASP A 131 14.35 12.21 33.69
C ASP A 131 13.22 12.11 32.63
N ALA A 132 13.56 12.17 31.34
CA ALA A 132 12.62 12.02 30.26
C ALA A 132 12.06 10.59 30.22
N ALA A 133 10.73 10.47 30.23
CA ALA A 133 10.00 9.22 30.24
C ALA A 133 8.81 9.26 29.27
N GLN A 134 9.07 9.65 28.02
CA GLN A 134 8.02 9.84 27.03
C GLN A 134 7.98 8.67 26.05
N LEU A 135 6.77 8.25 25.67
CA LEU A 135 6.50 7.43 24.49
C LEU A 135 6.43 8.36 23.27
N LEU A 136 7.30 8.14 22.29
CA LEU A 136 7.45 9.01 21.12
C LEU A 136 6.66 8.50 19.92
N SER A 137 6.72 7.19 19.65
CA SER A 137 5.98 6.55 18.58
C SER A 137 5.75 5.06 18.87
N MET A 138 4.84 4.45 18.11
CA MET A 138 4.63 3.00 18.08
C MET A 138 4.43 2.54 16.64
N LYS A 139 4.82 1.30 16.35
CA LYS A 139 4.56 0.63 15.08
C LYS A 139 4.36 -0.86 15.31
N PHE A 140 3.70 -1.55 14.40
CA PHE A 140 3.67 -3.01 14.42
C PHE A 140 5.05 -3.60 14.15
N ALA A 141 5.36 -4.72 14.76
CA ALA A 141 6.57 -5.48 14.49
C ALA A 141 6.52 -6.09 13.08
N ASP A 142 5.35 -6.58 12.68
CA ASP A 142 5.09 -7.08 11.35
C ASP A 142 4.86 -5.89 10.37
N PRO A 143 5.73 -5.70 9.36
CA PRO A 143 5.62 -4.60 8.40
C PRO A 143 4.42 -4.70 7.46
N ASP A 144 3.75 -5.85 7.40
CA ASP A 144 2.55 -6.04 6.58
C ASP A 144 1.33 -5.32 7.19
N TYR A 145 1.42 -4.94 8.46
CA TYR A 145 0.38 -4.16 9.14
C TYR A 145 0.81 -2.71 9.34
N THR A 146 -0.12 -1.80 9.12
CA THR A 146 0.07 -0.36 9.36
C THR A 146 -1.09 0.19 10.17
N ALA A 147 -0.80 1.07 11.12
CA ALA A 147 -1.78 1.87 11.82
C ALA A 147 -1.15 3.17 12.31
N THR A 148 -1.96 4.20 12.43
CA THR A 148 -1.54 5.45 13.06
C THR A 148 -1.82 5.37 14.56
N PHE A 149 -0.75 5.39 15.36
CA PHE A 149 -0.84 5.48 16.82
C PHE A 149 -0.82 6.95 17.22
N ALA A 150 -1.98 7.51 17.56
CA ALA A 150 -2.08 8.89 18.05
C ALA A 150 -1.70 8.94 19.53
N ILE A 151 -0.47 9.41 19.82
CA ILE A 151 0.07 9.47 21.17
C ILE A 151 -0.11 10.89 21.71
N ARG A 152 -0.78 11.01 22.85
CA ARG A 152 -0.92 12.26 23.60
C ARG A 152 -0.12 12.17 24.90
N GLN A 153 0.79 13.11 25.08
CA GLN A 153 1.58 13.20 26.30
C GLN A 153 0.72 13.61 27.49
N PRO A 154 1.06 13.16 28.73
CA PRO A 154 0.34 13.58 29.92
C PRO A 154 0.35 15.10 30.10
N GLN A 155 -0.75 15.62 30.62
CA GLN A 155 -0.85 17.01 31.09
C GLN A 155 -1.12 17.01 32.59
N ASP A 156 -0.55 17.96 33.31
CA ASP A 156 -0.80 18.22 34.74
C ASP A 156 -0.67 17.00 35.68
N GLY A 157 0.32 16.12 35.37
CA GLY A 157 0.57 14.91 36.19
C GLY A 157 -0.41 13.77 35.97
N GLY A 158 -1.26 13.86 34.95
CA GLY A 158 -2.18 12.80 34.53
C GLY A 158 -1.50 11.68 33.74
N LYS A 159 -2.31 10.80 33.15
CA LYS A 159 -1.87 9.78 32.21
C LYS A 159 -1.87 10.33 30.78
N GLY A 160 -0.95 9.85 29.95
CA GLY A 160 -1.02 9.99 28.51
C GLY A 160 -2.05 9.02 27.91
N SER A 161 -2.32 9.17 26.63
CA SER A 161 -3.17 8.22 25.88
C SER A 161 -2.55 7.82 24.56
N ILE A 162 -2.91 6.62 24.13
CA ILE A 162 -2.58 6.05 22.81
C ILE A 162 -3.93 5.72 22.19
N SER A 163 -4.34 6.46 21.17
CA SER A 163 -5.53 6.13 20.38
C SER A 163 -5.10 5.46 19.09
N VAL A 164 -5.70 4.33 18.77
CA VAL A 164 -5.39 3.56 17.57
C VAL A 164 -6.60 2.77 17.11
N MET A 165 -6.77 2.67 15.81
CA MET A 165 -7.85 1.89 15.20
C MET A 165 -7.55 0.39 15.29
N LYS A 166 -8.43 -0.37 15.97
CA LYS A 166 -8.36 -1.83 16.04
C LYS A 166 -9.48 -2.44 15.20
N THR A 167 -9.10 -3.35 14.33
CA THR A 167 -10.00 -4.04 13.40
C THR A 167 -9.82 -5.55 13.55
N ALA A 168 -10.73 -6.35 13.01
CA ALA A 168 -10.53 -7.80 12.97
C ALA A 168 -9.27 -8.20 12.19
N ALA A 169 -8.92 -7.43 11.17
CA ALA A 169 -7.77 -7.71 10.31
C ALA A 169 -6.42 -7.45 11.00
N ASN A 170 -6.33 -6.44 11.88
CA ASN A 170 -5.09 -6.10 12.58
C ASN A 170 -5.06 -6.50 14.06
N ALA A 171 -6.09 -7.18 14.55
CA ALA A 171 -6.21 -7.53 15.97
C ALA A 171 -5.00 -8.32 16.49
N GLU A 172 -4.49 -9.26 15.71
CA GLU A 172 -3.32 -10.07 16.09
C GLU A 172 -2.01 -9.26 16.08
N ALA A 173 -1.90 -8.25 15.23
CA ALA A 173 -0.71 -7.41 15.15
C ALA A 173 -0.47 -6.59 16.45
N PHE A 174 -1.50 -6.35 17.23
CA PHE A 174 -1.38 -5.68 18.55
C PHE A 174 -0.68 -6.51 19.61
N LYS A 175 -0.44 -7.81 19.36
CA LYS A 175 0.37 -8.66 20.23
C LYS A 175 1.87 -8.38 20.12
N ALA A 176 2.30 -7.73 19.06
CA ALA A 176 3.69 -7.38 18.82
C ALA A 176 3.81 -5.95 18.26
N VAL A 177 3.89 -4.98 19.16
CA VAL A 177 4.03 -3.55 18.82
C VAL A 177 5.35 -3.03 19.35
N ILE A 178 6.14 -2.38 18.51
CA ILE A 178 7.45 -1.82 18.88
C ILE A 178 7.27 -0.35 19.30
N PRO A 179 7.46 -0.02 20.59
CA PRO A 179 7.45 1.35 21.07
C PRO A 179 8.81 2.02 20.84
N THR A 180 8.78 3.32 20.54
CA THR A 180 9.94 4.19 20.60
C THR A 180 9.77 5.14 21.77
N VAL A 181 10.72 5.20 22.66
CA VAL A 181 10.66 6.03 23.88
C VAL A 181 11.77 7.08 23.87
N SER A 182 11.73 8.01 24.83
CA SER A 182 12.82 8.98 25.06
C SER A 182 14.16 8.26 25.14
N PRO A 183 15.27 8.89 24.71
CA PRO A 183 16.58 8.29 24.79
C PRO A 183 16.89 7.76 26.19
N TRP A 184 17.32 6.48 26.26
CA TRP A 184 17.66 5.77 27.50
C TRP A 184 16.52 5.53 28.49
N ALA A 185 15.29 5.87 28.14
CA ALA A 185 14.10 5.41 28.85
C ALA A 185 13.82 3.94 28.51
N THR A 186 13.06 3.27 29.35
CA THR A 186 12.68 1.86 29.18
C THR A 186 11.18 1.68 29.33
N VAL A 187 10.60 0.74 28.60
CA VAL A 187 9.21 0.32 28.81
C VAL A 187 9.20 -0.72 29.94
N LEU A 188 8.48 -0.43 31.00
CA LEU A 188 8.33 -1.34 32.16
C LEU A 188 7.13 -2.27 32.00
N SER A 189 6.09 -1.81 31.32
CA SER A 189 4.85 -2.56 31.11
C SER A 189 4.21 -2.10 29.78
N PRO A 190 3.66 -3.03 28.97
CA PRO A 190 3.81 -4.49 29.09
C PRO A 190 5.29 -4.93 28.98
N ILE A 191 5.56 -6.16 29.43
CA ILE A 191 6.92 -6.73 29.29
C ILE A 191 7.19 -6.94 27.80
N HIS A 192 8.33 -6.44 27.32
CA HIS A 192 8.75 -6.62 25.94
C HIS A 192 9.40 -8.01 25.73
N ASP A 193 9.28 -8.51 24.52
CA ASP A 193 10.00 -9.70 24.06
C ASP A 193 11.49 -9.42 23.75
N GLU A 194 12.18 -10.41 23.18
CA GLU A 194 13.61 -10.29 22.83
C GLU A 194 13.85 -9.25 21.72
N GLU A 195 12.85 -8.95 20.89
CA GLU A 195 12.91 -7.97 19.79
C GLU A 195 12.44 -6.57 20.23
N GLY A 196 12.02 -6.43 21.47
CA GLY A 196 11.56 -5.16 22.04
C GLY A 196 10.09 -4.84 21.76
N ALA A 197 9.32 -5.78 21.23
CA ALA A 197 7.89 -5.63 21.03
C ALA A 197 7.08 -5.89 22.31
N VAL A 198 5.96 -5.19 22.46
CA VAL A 198 5.04 -5.30 23.59
C VAL A 198 3.66 -5.74 23.11
N ASP A 199 2.96 -6.53 23.93
CA ASP A 199 1.56 -6.89 23.70
C ASP A 199 0.63 -5.84 24.33
N ILE A 200 -0.15 -5.16 23.49
CA ILE A 200 -1.20 -4.22 23.91
C ILE A 200 -2.59 -4.63 23.41
N SER A 201 -2.73 -5.87 22.94
CA SER A 201 -3.96 -6.38 22.29
C SER A 201 -5.22 -6.27 23.15
N GLU A 202 -5.06 -6.31 24.47
CA GLU A 202 -6.15 -6.20 25.47
C GLU A 202 -6.27 -4.79 26.06
N GLY A 203 -5.59 -3.78 25.48
CA GLY A 203 -5.63 -2.41 25.98
C GLY A 203 -4.81 -2.17 27.25
N GLN A 204 -3.73 -2.93 27.44
CA GLN A 204 -2.82 -2.79 28.56
C GLN A 204 -2.20 -1.39 28.60
N GLU A 205 -2.00 -0.86 29.82
CA GLU A 205 -1.30 0.40 29.98
C GLU A 205 0.19 0.26 29.63
N VAL A 206 0.70 1.25 28.87
CA VAL A 206 2.13 1.32 28.58
C VAL A 206 2.80 2.24 29.60
N VAL A 207 3.77 1.72 30.34
CA VAL A 207 4.52 2.47 31.35
C VAL A 207 5.95 2.65 30.91
N VAL A 208 6.38 3.89 30.78
CA VAL A 208 7.76 4.28 30.42
C VAL A 208 8.46 4.81 31.65
N GLU A 209 9.65 4.30 31.94
CA GLU A 209 10.51 4.77 33.03
C GLU A 209 11.71 5.51 32.45
N SER A 210 12.03 6.63 33.08
CA SER A 210 13.20 7.46 32.73
C SER A 210 14.52 6.74 33.03
N GLN A 211 15.60 7.18 32.39
CA GLN A 211 16.95 6.66 32.63
C GLN A 211 17.38 6.71 34.10
N ASN A 212 16.94 7.73 34.83
CA ASN A 212 17.29 7.89 36.26
C ASN A 212 16.38 7.08 37.22
N GLY A 213 15.35 6.41 36.69
CA GLY A 213 14.39 5.61 37.45
C GLY A 213 13.44 6.41 38.36
N LYS A 214 13.43 7.74 38.26
CA LYS A 214 12.65 8.62 39.15
C LYS A 214 11.32 9.04 38.57
N VAL A 215 11.19 9.02 37.25
CA VAL A 215 9.99 9.45 36.53
C VAL A 215 9.38 8.25 35.82
N ARG A 216 8.09 8.06 35.99
CA ARG A 216 7.31 7.07 35.26
C ARG A 216 6.13 7.75 34.62
N THR A 217 5.94 7.50 33.33
CA THR A 217 4.82 7.98 32.54
C THR A 217 3.95 6.81 32.10
N THR A 218 2.67 6.89 32.42
CA THR A 218 1.69 5.86 32.04
C THR A 218 0.84 6.36 30.90
N TYR A 219 0.64 5.52 29.89
CA TYR A 219 -0.25 5.75 28.75
C TYR A 219 -1.36 4.71 28.75
N THR A 220 -2.60 5.17 28.63
CA THR A 220 -3.76 4.29 28.46
C THR A 220 -4.00 4.02 26.98
N VAL A 221 -4.08 2.76 26.60
CA VAL A 221 -4.42 2.35 25.24
C VAL A 221 -5.94 2.45 25.06
N GLN A 222 -6.36 3.14 24.01
CA GLN A 222 -7.74 3.32 23.59
C GLN A 222 -7.90 2.81 22.18
N PHE A 223 -8.64 1.73 22.02
CA PHE A 223 -8.99 1.24 20.70
C PHE A 223 -10.19 2.01 20.17
N GLU A 224 -9.99 2.59 18.99
CA GLU A 224 -11.04 3.25 18.24
C GLU A 224 -11.67 2.26 17.29
N THR A 225 -13.00 2.22 17.26
CA THR A 225 -13.74 1.49 16.24
C THR A 225 -14.05 2.48 15.13
N PRO A 226 -13.66 2.20 13.88
CA PRO A 226 -13.95 3.10 12.79
C PRO A 226 -15.46 3.22 12.57
N LYS A 227 -15.91 4.42 12.30
CA LYS A 227 -17.24 4.65 11.77
C LYS A 227 -17.31 4.14 10.35
N THR A 228 -18.24 3.27 10.07
CA THR A 228 -18.49 2.74 8.73
C THR A 228 -19.89 3.07 8.27
N VAL A 229 -20.08 3.20 6.97
CA VAL A 229 -21.41 3.20 6.37
C VAL A 229 -22.04 1.82 6.56
N GLU A 230 -23.38 1.79 6.70
CA GLU A 230 -24.08 0.52 6.95
C GLU A 230 -24.00 -0.45 5.75
N TYR A 231 -23.77 0.07 4.54
CA TYR A 231 -23.78 -0.72 3.32
C TYR A 231 -22.88 -0.12 2.24
N GLY A 232 -22.12 -0.97 1.55
CA GLY A 232 -21.36 -0.61 0.37
C GLY A 232 -20.16 0.30 0.65
N VAL A 233 -19.89 1.21 -0.26
CA VAL A 233 -18.72 2.09 -0.28
C VAL A 233 -19.09 3.44 0.34
N GLY A 234 -18.34 3.85 1.37
CA GLY A 234 -18.48 5.16 2.01
C GLY A 234 -17.56 6.22 1.37
N HIS A 235 -16.33 5.85 1.04
CA HIS A 235 -15.37 6.78 0.44
C HIS A 235 -14.49 6.10 -0.62
N ILE A 236 -14.06 6.88 -1.60
CA ILE A 236 -13.19 6.44 -2.70
C ILE A 236 -12.05 7.43 -2.86
N GLU A 237 -10.82 6.93 -2.93
CA GLU A 237 -9.64 7.74 -3.18
C GLU A 237 -8.71 7.07 -4.21
N ALA A 238 -7.93 7.86 -4.94
CA ALA A 238 -6.87 7.34 -5.77
C ALA A 238 -5.64 7.02 -4.91
N LEU A 239 -5.07 5.82 -5.07
CA LEU A 239 -3.81 5.45 -4.45
C LEU A 239 -2.64 5.96 -5.30
N PHE A 240 -2.66 5.60 -6.57
CA PHE A 240 -1.65 5.98 -7.55
C PHE A 240 -2.19 5.90 -8.97
N GLY A 241 -1.46 6.48 -9.90
CA GLY A 241 -1.71 6.33 -11.32
C GLY A 241 -0.51 6.79 -12.12
N TRP A 242 -0.10 6.01 -13.11
CA TRP A 242 0.99 6.38 -14.01
C TRP A 242 0.79 5.85 -15.42
N GLN A 243 1.35 6.58 -16.38
CA GLN A 243 1.40 6.22 -17.78
C GLN A 243 2.86 6.19 -18.23
N PRO A 244 3.33 5.11 -18.86
CA PRO A 244 4.67 5.09 -19.42
C PRO A 244 4.73 6.07 -20.61
N THR A 245 5.72 6.93 -20.62
CA THR A 245 6.02 7.84 -21.74
C THR A 245 7.03 7.25 -22.71
N THR A 246 7.76 6.23 -22.28
CA THR A 246 8.73 5.47 -23.04
C THR A 246 8.57 3.99 -22.76
N ALA A 247 9.01 3.16 -23.72
CA ALA A 247 9.17 1.72 -23.46
C ALA A 247 10.07 1.50 -22.24
N ASP A 248 9.82 0.47 -21.48
CA ASP A 248 10.56 0.06 -20.28
C ASP A 248 10.46 1.01 -19.07
N GLN A 249 9.70 2.10 -19.15
CA GLN A 249 9.43 2.92 -17.99
C GLN A 249 8.57 2.13 -16.99
N HIS A 250 8.91 2.19 -15.71
CA HIS A 250 8.28 1.39 -14.63
C HIS A 250 8.37 -0.12 -14.84
N GLY A 251 9.32 -0.63 -15.63
CA GLY A 251 9.44 -2.05 -15.95
C GLY A 251 8.36 -2.57 -16.93
N PHE A 252 7.63 -1.67 -17.55
CA PHE A 252 6.54 -2.00 -18.47
C PHE A 252 7.09 -2.48 -19.81
N THR A 253 6.58 -3.60 -20.32
CA THR A 253 6.95 -4.14 -21.64
C THR A 253 5.75 -4.01 -22.57
N LEU A 254 5.93 -3.28 -23.68
CA LEU A 254 4.88 -3.02 -24.64
C LEU A 254 4.25 -4.31 -25.19
N GLY A 255 2.93 -4.36 -25.26
CA GLY A 255 2.14 -5.49 -25.76
C GLY A 255 2.18 -6.75 -24.89
N ALA A 256 3.02 -6.80 -23.86
CA ALA A 256 3.28 -7.99 -23.08
C ALA A 256 2.58 -8.03 -21.73
N ASN A 257 2.36 -6.86 -21.08
CA ASN A 257 1.72 -6.76 -19.78
C ASN A 257 0.19 -6.69 -19.96
N ARG A 258 -0.52 -7.79 -19.71
CA ARG A 258 -1.94 -7.93 -20.08
C ARG A 258 -2.86 -8.28 -18.94
N THR A 259 -2.37 -8.92 -17.89
CA THR A 259 -3.15 -9.29 -16.70
C THR A 259 -2.38 -9.00 -15.44
N MET A 260 -3.10 -8.97 -14.33
CA MET A 260 -2.56 -8.63 -13.01
C MET A 260 -2.91 -9.70 -11.97
N ALA A 261 -2.06 -9.78 -10.95
CA ALA A 261 -2.33 -10.51 -9.72
C ALA A 261 -1.94 -9.66 -8.50
N VAL A 262 -2.68 -9.79 -7.42
CA VAL A 262 -2.36 -9.16 -6.13
C VAL A 262 -2.00 -10.24 -5.13
N VAL A 263 -0.75 -10.24 -4.65
CA VAL A 263 -0.23 -11.22 -3.69
C VAL A 263 0.38 -10.47 -2.50
N GLY A 264 -0.27 -10.56 -1.34
CA GLY A 264 0.13 -9.76 -0.17
C GLY A 264 0.17 -8.27 -0.50
N ASN A 265 1.30 -7.63 -0.29
CA ASN A 265 1.52 -6.22 -0.58
C ASN A 265 2.01 -5.93 -2.01
N TYR A 266 2.00 -6.93 -2.88
CA TYR A 266 2.51 -6.82 -4.24
C TYR A 266 1.41 -6.84 -5.28
N LEU A 267 1.54 -5.97 -6.26
CA LEU A 267 0.81 -6.00 -7.52
C LEU A 267 1.76 -6.45 -8.62
N ILE A 268 1.44 -7.53 -9.29
CA ILE A 268 2.29 -8.20 -10.28
C ILE A 268 1.62 -8.11 -11.64
N LEU A 269 2.37 -7.75 -12.68
CA LEU A 269 1.87 -7.80 -14.06
C LEU A 269 2.46 -9.01 -14.79
N SER A 270 1.63 -9.65 -15.63
CA SER A 270 2.13 -10.66 -16.56
C SER A 270 3.12 -10.07 -17.56
N ASN A 271 4.02 -10.88 -18.06
CA ASN A 271 4.86 -10.51 -19.20
C ASN A 271 4.86 -11.68 -20.22
N GLY A 272 4.07 -11.53 -21.27
CA GLY A 272 3.86 -12.56 -22.26
C GLY A 272 5.03 -12.78 -23.22
N ASP A 273 5.96 -11.85 -23.30
CA ASP A 273 7.15 -11.97 -24.14
C ASP A 273 8.35 -12.53 -23.38
N ASP A 274 8.43 -12.21 -22.08
CA ASP A 274 9.49 -12.74 -21.20
C ASP A 274 8.93 -12.89 -19.77
N PHE A 275 8.41 -14.05 -19.44
CA PHE A 275 7.83 -14.32 -18.12
C PHE A 275 8.87 -14.24 -16.97
N THR A 276 10.17 -14.24 -17.25
CA THR A 276 11.21 -14.05 -16.24
C THR A 276 11.32 -12.60 -15.77
N ARG A 277 10.64 -11.67 -16.45
CA ARG A 277 10.63 -10.24 -16.22
C ARG A 277 9.23 -9.71 -15.90
N MET A 278 8.44 -10.45 -15.14
CA MET A 278 7.17 -9.94 -14.60
C MET A 278 7.45 -8.80 -13.62
N PRO A 279 7.01 -7.57 -13.89
CA PRO A 279 7.26 -6.46 -12.98
C PRO A 279 6.40 -6.56 -11.73
N VAL A 280 6.96 -6.18 -10.58
CA VAL A 280 6.33 -6.20 -9.26
C VAL A 280 6.31 -4.81 -8.68
N TYR A 281 5.16 -4.40 -8.16
CA TYR A 281 4.93 -3.07 -7.58
C TYR A 281 4.41 -3.20 -6.15
N ASN A 282 4.69 -2.19 -5.34
CA ASN A 282 3.94 -1.99 -4.11
C ASN A 282 2.49 -1.63 -4.47
N ARG A 283 1.52 -2.40 -3.99
CA ARG A 283 0.11 -2.23 -4.38
C ARG A 283 -0.53 -0.93 -3.89
N PHE A 284 0.06 -0.27 -2.89
CA PHE A 284 -0.48 0.97 -2.33
C PHE A 284 0.15 2.23 -2.95
N SER A 285 1.43 2.19 -3.28
CA SER A 285 2.13 3.34 -3.88
C SER A 285 2.26 3.26 -5.40
N GLY A 286 2.10 2.09 -6.00
CA GLY A 286 2.36 1.86 -7.43
C GLY A 286 3.85 1.94 -7.81
N GLU A 287 4.75 2.02 -6.84
CA GLU A 287 6.19 2.04 -7.07
C GLU A 287 6.71 0.64 -7.36
N GLN A 288 7.56 0.52 -8.37
CA GLN A 288 8.22 -0.74 -8.67
C GLN A 288 9.17 -1.12 -7.53
N VAL A 289 9.12 -2.38 -7.11
CA VAL A 289 9.98 -2.92 -6.04
C VAL A 289 11.01 -3.89 -6.61
N ASP A 290 12.16 -4.00 -5.94
CA ASP A 290 13.22 -4.97 -6.32
C ASP A 290 12.92 -6.37 -5.74
N VAL A 291 11.72 -6.85 -6.04
CA VAL A 291 11.28 -8.20 -5.74
C VAL A 291 11.01 -8.90 -7.06
N ARG A 292 11.43 -10.15 -7.19
CA ARG A 292 11.27 -10.92 -8.43
C ARG A 292 10.45 -12.16 -8.20
N VAL A 293 9.56 -12.41 -9.15
CA VAL A 293 8.85 -13.68 -9.22
C VAL A 293 9.86 -14.77 -9.62
N ASN A 294 9.97 -15.81 -8.82
CA ASN A 294 10.81 -16.94 -9.15
C ASN A 294 10.13 -17.79 -10.22
N THR A 295 10.74 -17.91 -11.38
CA THR A 295 10.21 -18.64 -12.54
C THR A 295 10.98 -19.91 -12.85
N SER A 296 11.84 -20.35 -11.93
CA SER A 296 12.60 -21.60 -12.10
C SER A 296 11.66 -22.82 -12.18
N GLY A 297 11.87 -23.66 -13.17
CA GLY A 297 11.01 -24.82 -13.42
C GLY A 297 9.84 -24.59 -14.37
N ILE A 298 9.58 -23.34 -14.79
CA ILE A 298 8.66 -23.07 -15.89
C ILE A 298 9.30 -23.50 -17.21
N ASN A 299 8.50 -24.13 -18.08
CA ASN A 299 8.97 -24.51 -19.42
C ASN A 299 9.46 -23.24 -20.17
N PRO A 300 10.73 -23.20 -20.63
CA PRO A 300 11.32 -22.00 -21.24
C PRO A 300 10.64 -21.55 -22.55
N ASP A 301 9.97 -22.46 -23.24
CA ASP A 301 9.22 -22.14 -24.47
C ASP A 301 7.83 -21.57 -24.18
N SER A 302 7.49 -21.37 -22.92
CA SER A 302 6.19 -20.85 -22.51
C SER A 302 6.06 -19.35 -22.75
N ARG A 303 4.83 -18.91 -23.01
CA ARG A 303 4.41 -17.50 -22.94
C ARG A 303 3.34 -17.36 -21.86
N ILE A 304 3.45 -16.37 -20.98
CA ILE A 304 2.51 -16.17 -19.89
C ILE A 304 1.89 -14.78 -20.00
N PHE A 305 0.68 -14.73 -20.56
CA PHE A 305 -0.15 -13.53 -20.59
C PHE A 305 -1.18 -13.49 -19.47
N ALA A 306 -1.49 -14.64 -18.87
CA ALA A 306 -2.55 -14.78 -17.89
C ALA A 306 -1.97 -15.14 -16.51
N ILE A 307 -2.10 -14.21 -15.58
CA ILE A 307 -1.85 -14.41 -14.16
C ILE A 307 -3.06 -13.96 -13.35
N THR A 308 -3.21 -14.49 -12.15
CA THR A 308 -4.25 -14.13 -11.20
C THR A 308 -3.83 -14.55 -9.78
N THR A 309 -4.68 -14.27 -8.81
CA THR A 309 -4.54 -14.76 -7.43
C THR A 309 -5.65 -15.75 -7.14
N ASP A 310 -5.35 -16.85 -6.46
CA ASP A 310 -6.38 -17.78 -5.97
C ASP A 310 -6.99 -17.28 -4.65
N ASP A 311 -8.02 -17.98 -4.12
CA ASP A 311 -8.71 -17.55 -2.91
C ASP A 311 -7.84 -17.66 -1.63
N ALA A 312 -6.72 -18.40 -1.69
CA ALA A 312 -5.72 -18.49 -0.60
C ALA A 312 -4.62 -17.44 -0.71
N GLY A 313 -4.63 -16.60 -1.76
CA GLY A 313 -3.64 -15.54 -1.96
C GLY A 313 -2.40 -15.95 -2.73
N HIS A 314 -2.37 -17.14 -3.35
CA HIS A 314 -1.24 -17.60 -4.15
C HIS A 314 -1.28 -17.01 -5.55
N LEU A 315 -0.10 -16.63 -6.07
CA LEU A 315 0.04 -16.30 -7.49
C LEU A 315 -0.23 -17.55 -8.33
N ALA A 316 -1.05 -17.40 -9.37
CA ALA A 316 -1.32 -18.44 -10.36
C ALA A 316 -1.07 -17.91 -11.78
N ALA A 317 -0.61 -18.78 -12.67
CA ALA A 317 -0.37 -18.46 -14.07
C ALA A 317 -0.85 -19.58 -15.00
N LEU A 318 -1.28 -19.19 -16.20
CA LEU A 318 -1.62 -20.10 -17.27
C LEU A 318 -0.79 -19.75 -18.50
N THR A 319 -0.16 -20.78 -19.12
CA THR A 319 0.61 -20.55 -20.34
C THR A 319 -0.30 -20.33 -21.54
N PHE A 320 0.17 -19.48 -22.45
CA PHE A 320 -0.51 -19.19 -23.70
C PHE A 320 -0.16 -20.21 -24.77
N VAL A 321 -1.18 -20.78 -25.40
CA VAL A 321 -1.05 -21.70 -26.51
C VAL A 321 -2.01 -21.32 -27.63
N SER A 322 -1.53 -21.30 -28.86
CA SER A 322 -2.32 -20.95 -30.04
C SER A 322 -1.99 -21.89 -31.23
N SER A 323 -3.02 -22.31 -31.90
CA SER A 323 -2.95 -22.98 -33.23
C SER A 323 -3.45 -22.09 -34.36
N ILE A 324 -3.63 -20.77 -34.08
CA ILE A 324 -4.10 -19.82 -35.08
C ILE A 324 -2.95 -19.41 -35.99
N ALA A 325 -3.18 -19.45 -37.31
CA ALA A 325 -2.17 -19.08 -38.30
C ALA A 325 -1.56 -17.68 -38.02
N GLY A 326 -0.24 -17.62 -37.96
CA GLY A 326 0.53 -16.43 -37.64
C GLY A 326 0.65 -16.14 -36.15
N GLN A 327 0.11 -16.97 -35.28
CA GLN A 327 0.20 -16.88 -33.81
C GLN A 327 0.49 -18.24 -33.18
N GLU A 328 0.93 -19.21 -33.98
CA GLU A 328 1.21 -20.56 -33.50
C GLU A 328 2.31 -20.55 -32.43
N THR A 329 2.09 -21.31 -31.37
CA THR A 329 3.10 -21.56 -30.34
C THR A 329 3.84 -22.86 -30.63
N ALA A 330 5.12 -22.91 -30.26
CA ALA A 330 5.97 -24.09 -30.42
C ALA A 330 5.42 -25.31 -29.65
N SER A 331 4.90 -25.04 -28.43
CA SER A 331 4.23 -26.06 -27.61
C SER A 331 2.73 -26.02 -27.79
N GLN A 332 2.09 -27.19 -27.84
CA GLN A 332 0.64 -27.36 -27.78
C GLN A 332 0.19 -27.81 -26.38
N THR A 333 1.10 -27.82 -25.40
CA THR A 333 0.79 -28.15 -24.02
C THR A 333 0.52 -26.87 -23.23
N VAL A 334 -0.62 -26.81 -22.56
CA VAL A 334 -0.99 -25.76 -21.64
C VAL A 334 -0.52 -26.15 -20.24
N TYR A 335 0.24 -25.30 -19.58
CA TYR A 335 0.64 -25.47 -18.20
C TYR A 335 -0.05 -24.44 -17.33
N GLY A 336 -0.49 -24.88 -16.14
CA GLY A 336 -0.90 -24.01 -15.05
C GLY A 336 0.11 -24.11 -13.91
N TYR A 337 0.56 -22.98 -13.41
CA TYR A 337 1.54 -22.89 -12.33
C TYR A 337 0.97 -22.14 -11.13
N VAL A 338 1.35 -22.55 -9.92
CA VAL A 338 0.99 -21.87 -8.66
C VAL A 338 2.22 -21.71 -7.77
N TRP A 339 2.37 -20.54 -7.17
CA TRP A 339 3.42 -20.20 -6.21
C TRP A 339 2.88 -20.36 -4.78
N ALA A 340 2.80 -21.60 -4.30
CA ALA A 340 2.22 -21.95 -3.00
C ALA A 340 3.01 -21.38 -1.80
N ASP A 341 4.32 -21.26 -1.94
CA ASP A 341 5.23 -20.84 -0.87
C ASP A 341 5.72 -19.39 -1.08
N GLY A 342 4.89 -18.54 -1.70
CA GLY A 342 5.19 -17.16 -2.03
C GLY A 342 5.96 -16.98 -3.34
N ILE A 343 5.93 -15.77 -3.89
CA ILE A 343 6.44 -15.45 -5.25
C ILE A 343 7.95 -15.64 -5.40
N GLY A 344 8.71 -15.65 -4.31
CA GLY A 344 10.15 -15.92 -4.29
C GLY A 344 10.51 -17.41 -4.40
N SER A 345 9.54 -18.31 -4.22
CA SER A 345 9.71 -19.76 -4.34
C SER A 345 9.42 -20.25 -5.75
N ALA A 346 9.99 -21.40 -6.12
CA ALA A 346 9.71 -21.99 -7.43
C ALA A 346 8.23 -22.41 -7.54
N PRO A 347 7.56 -22.13 -8.65
CA PRO A 347 6.18 -22.53 -8.83
C PRO A 347 6.04 -24.05 -8.99
N LYS A 348 4.87 -24.56 -8.63
CA LYS A 348 4.46 -25.94 -8.88
C LYS A 348 3.46 -25.98 -10.04
N ALA A 349 3.61 -26.93 -10.95
CA ALA A 349 2.62 -27.15 -11.98
C ALA A 349 1.41 -27.88 -11.37
N PHE A 350 0.22 -27.25 -11.45
CA PHE A 350 -1.05 -27.89 -11.07
C PHE A 350 -1.82 -28.41 -12.28
N LEU A 351 -1.47 -27.96 -13.48
CA LEU A 351 -2.11 -28.32 -14.72
C LEU A 351 -1.05 -28.58 -15.80
N GLU A 352 -1.22 -29.72 -16.51
CA GLU A 352 -0.55 -30.04 -17.76
C GLU A 352 -1.60 -30.63 -18.71
N GLY A 353 -1.99 -29.87 -19.72
CA GLY A 353 -3.02 -30.24 -20.67
C GLY A 353 -2.53 -30.14 -22.09
N HIS A 354 -2.74 -31.20 -22.88
CA HIS A 354 -2.35 -31.22 -24.29
C HIS A 354 -3.51 -30.82 -25.19
N ILE A 355 -3.24 -29.94 -26.15
CA ILE A 355 -4.19 -29.57 -27.20
C ILE A 355 -3.89 -30.47 -28.40
N ASP A 356 -4.73 -31.45 -28.64
CA ASP A 356 -4.60 -32.35 -29.79
C ASP A 356 -5.71 -32.04 -30.80
N GLY A 357 -5.31 -31.72 -32.03
CA GLY A 357 -6.19 -31.51 -33.16
C GLY A 357 -7.32 -30.47 -32.93
N GLY A 358 -7.07 -29.46 -32.11
CA GLY A 358 -8.03 -28.43 -31.75
C GLY A 358 -8.97 -28.78 -30.60
N ALA A 359 -8.71 -29.86 -29.89
CA ALA A 359 -9.37 -30.23 -28.65
C ALA A 359 -8.37 -30.16 -27.49
N TRP A 360 -8.73 -29.53 -26.40
CA TRP A 360 -8.05 -29.74 -25.14
C TRP A 360 -8.38 -31.12 -24.62
N THR A 361 -7.40 -31.86 -24.08
CA THR A 361 -7.62 -33.23 -23.62
C THR A 361 -8.86 -33.27 -22.73
N GLY A 362 -9.89 -33.98 -23.21
CA GLY A 362 -11.18 -34.06 -22.54
C GLY A 362 -12.20 -32.94 -22.76
N ALA A 363 -11.85 -31.83 -23.42
CA ALA A 363 -12.85 -30.85 -23.85
C ALA A 363 -13.60 -31.32 -25.11
N PRO A 364 -14.91 -31.09 -25.26
CA PRO A 364 -15.63 -31.41 -26.46
C PRO A 364 -15.00 -30.70 -27.67
N ARG A 365 -14.72 -31.46 -28.73
CA ARG A 365 -14.15 -30.92 -29.97
C ARG A 365 -14.95 -29.71 -30.45
N GLY A 366 -14.20 -28.74 -30.88
CA GLY A 366 -14.54 -27.45 -31.43
C GLY A 366 -15.99 -27.19 -31.80
N ILE A 367 -16.51 -26.17 -31.21
CA ILE A 367 -17.91 -25.78 -31.24
C ILE A 367 -18.38 -25.35 -32.63
N ASN A 368 -17.47 -25.11 -33.57
CA ASN A 368 -17.81 -24.73 -34.94
C ASN A 368 -16.95 -25.43 -36.02
N GLY A 369 -16.37 -26.59 -35.75
CA GLY A 369 -15.56 -27.29 -36.75
C GLY A 369 -14.26 -26.59 -37.14
N ALA A 370 -13.92 -25.48 -36.47
CA ALA A 370 -12.68 -24.76 -36.70
C ALA A 370 -11.55 -25.41 -35.90
N ASN A 371 -10.58 -25.97 -36.60
CA ASN A 371 -9.38 -26.54 -36.01
C ASN A 371 -8.40 -25.49 -35.42
N LYS A 372 -8.88 -24.30 -35.07
CA LYS A 372 -8.05 -23.20 -34.63
C LYS A 372 -8.42 -22.83 -33.20
N PHE A 373 -7.44 -22.82 -32.33
CA PHE A 373 -7.62 -22.78 -30.91
C PHE A 373 -6.58 -21.83 -30.26
N GLU A 374 -6.99 -21.06 -29.28
CA GLU A 374 -6.12 -20.18 -28.51
C GLU A 374 -6.60 -20.17 -27.06
N ILE A 375 -5.70 -20.41 -26.12
CA ILE A 375 -5.96 -20.46 -24.67
C ILE A 375 -4.88 -19.69 -23.91
N GLY A 376 -5.19 -19.24 -22.69
CA GLY A 376 -4.22 -18.64 -21.77
C GLY A 376 -4.02 -17.13 -21.96
N ARG A 377 -5.01 -16.45 -22.50
CA ARG A 377 -5.01 -14.96 -22.49
C ARG A 377 -5.58 -14.39 -21.21
N THR A 378 -6.47 -15.10 -20.55
CA THR A 378 -7.08 -14.75 -19.28
C THR A 378 -7.12 -15.97 -18.37
N LEU A 379 -7.08 -15.72 -17.08
CA LEU A 379 -7.21 -16.74 -16.04
C LEU A 379 -7.98 -16.14 -14.87
N THR A 380 -8.91 -16.92 -14.33
CA THR A 380 -9.48 -16.67 -13.01
C THR A 380 -9.53 -17.97 -12.23
N VAL A 381 -9.51 -17.86 -10.92
CA VAL A 381 -9.54 -18.98 -10.00
C VAL A 381 -10.62 -18.72 -8.96
N SER A 382 -11.32 -19.76 -8.54
CA SER A 382 -12.06 -19.81 -7.29
C SER A 382 -11.67 -21.07 -6.54
N GLY A 383 -11.42 -20.97 -5.25
CA GLY A 383 -10.85 -21.99 -4.40
C GLY A 383 -9.32 -21.88 -4.27
N ASP A 384 -8.74 -22.77 -3.49
CA ASP A 384 -7.29 -22.89 -3.26
C ASP A 384 -6.68 -23.90 -4.25
N LEU A 385 -5.73 -23.45 -5.06
CA LEU A 385 -5.06 -24.31 -6.05
C LEU A 385 -4.09 -25.30 -5.43
N THR A 386 -3.75 -25.16 -4.17
CA THR A 386 -2.76 -26.01 -3.50
C THR A 386 -3.38 -27.09 -2.64
N SER A 387 -4.63 -26.90 -2.21
CA SER A 387 -5.36 -27.81 -1.32
C SER A 387 -6.86 -27.77 -1.57
N GLY A 388 -7.55 -28.88 -1.25
CA GLY A 388 -9.00 -28.97 -1.40
C GLY A 388 -9.46 -28.88 -2.85
N GLU A 389 -10.54 -28.14 -3.11
CA GLU A 389 -11.13 -27.98 -4.43
C GLU A 389 -11.01 -26.53 -4.93
N ALA A 390 -10.66 -26.41 -6.20
CA ALA A 390 -10.69 -25.15 -6.92
C ALA A 390 -11.20 -25.37 -8.35
N VAL A 391 -11.64 -24.29 -8.98
CA VAL A 391 -11.94 -24.23 -10.41
C VAL A 391 -11.16 -23.09 -11.03
N ILE A 392 -10.50 -23.36 -12.15
CA ILE A 392 -9.97 -22.29 -13.00
C ILE A 392 -10.90 -22.06 -14.19
N ALA A 393 -10.97 -20.82 -14.63
CA ALA A 393 -11.65 -20.44 -15.86
C ALA A 393 -10.72 -19.66 -16.78
N THR A 394 -10.80 -19.95 -18.08
CA THR A 394 -10.13 -19.22 -19.14
C THR A 394 -11.06 -19.08 -20.34
N ALA A 395 -10.75 -18.15 -21.22
CA ALA A 395 -11.48 -17.96 -22.46
C ALA A 395 -10.65 -18.39 -23.66
N SER A 396 -11.29 -18.97 -24.66
CA SER A 396 -10.66 -19.32 -25.92
C SER A 396 -11.11 -18.38 -27.02
N LYS A 397 -10.16 -17.86 -27.80
CA LYS A 397 -10.46 -17.17 -29.07
C LYS A 397 -11.02 -18.20 -30.06
N ASN A 398 -12.04 -17.81 -30.83
CA ASN A 398 -12.76 -18.65 -31.77
C ASN A 398 -13.58 -19.81 -31.17
N ALA A 399 -13.48 -20.02 -29.85
CA ALA A 399 -14.45 -20.87 -29.14
C ALA A 399 -15.35 -19.95 -28.31
N PRO A 400 -16.63 -19.81 -28.64
CA PRO A 400 -17.50 -18.83 -27.99
C PRO A 400 -17.95 -19.28 -26.59
N ARG A 401 -17.07 -19.94 -25.81
CA ARG A 401 -17.42 -20.51 -24.51
C ARG A 401 -16.26 -20.40 -23.54
N PRO A 402 -16.54 -20.09 -22.26
CA PRO A 402 -15.55 -20.25 -21.21
C PRO A 402 -15.18 -21.72 -21.04
N VAL A 403 -13.92 -21.97 -20.73
CA VAL A 403 -13.36 -23.30 -20.44
C VAL A 403 -13.02 -23.36 -18.97
N PHE A 404 -13.52 -24.39 -18.30
CA PHE A 404 -13.32 -24.61 -16.87
C PHE A 404 -12.52 -25.88 -16.63
N VAL A 405 -11.63 -25.84 -15.63
CA VAL A 405 -10.91 -27.02 -15.15
C VAL A 405 -11.05 -27.10 -13.64
N ARG A 406 -11.50 -28.23 -13.15
CA ARG A 406 -11.50 -28.55 -11.73
C ARG A 406 -10.09 -28.92 -11.29
N VAL A 407 -9.66 -28.38 -10.15
CA VAL A 407 -8.39 -28.72 -9.50
C VAL A 407 -8.71 -29.31 -8.13
N VAL A 408 -8.06 -30.40 -7.78
CA VAL A 408 -8.25 -31.07 -6.50
C VAL A 408 -6.86 -31.39 -5.94
N ASP A 409 -6.60 -30.90 -4.73
CA ASP A 409 -5.33 -31.09 -4.03
C ASP A 409 -4.12 -30.82 -4.93
N GLY A 410 -4.09 -29.65 -5.54
CA GLY A 410 -2.98 -29.19 -6.37
C GLY A 410 -2.88 -29.85 -7.75
N SER A 411 -3.91 -30.58 -8.21
CA SER A 411 -3.86 -31.29 -9.48
C SER A 411 -5.13 -31.13 -10.29
N ALA A 412 -4.97 -30.73 -11.55
CA ALA A 412 -6.08 -30.63 -12.49
C ALA A 412 -6.78 -31.96 -12.71
N ARG A 413 -8.10 -31.95 -12.82
CA ARG A 413 -8.95 -33.10 -13.12
C ARG A 413 -9.55 -32.93 -14.50
N TYR A 414 -9.44 -33.98 -15.29
CA TYR A 414 -9.98 -34.01 -16.64
C TYR A 414 -11.21 -34.91 -16.74
N PRO A 415 -12.10 -34.65 -17.70
CA PRO A 415 -11.98 -33.65 -18.76
C PRO A 415 -12.24 -32.22 -18.25
N ALA A 416 -11.60 -31.25 -18.91
CA ALA A 416 -12.06 -29.87 -18.82
C ALA A 416 -13.51 -29.79 -19.30
N PHE A 417 -14.31 -28.97 -18.69
CA PHE A 417 -15.71 -28.85 -19.07
C PHE A 417 -16.02 -27.44 -19.60
N VAL A 418 -17.05 -27.40 -20.42
CA VAL A 418 -17.56 -26.17 -21.01
C VAL A 418 -19.01 -26.07 -20.61
N GLN A 419 -19.31 -25.01 -19.85
CA GLN A 419 -20.69 -24.73 -19.48
C GLN A 419 -21.21 -23.59 -20.36
N TRP A 420 -22.34 -23.81 -21.00
CA TRP A 420 -23.00 -22.81 -21.83
C TRP A 420 -24.22 -22.29 -21.14
N PRO A 421 -24.32 -20.96 -20.96
CA PRO A 421 -25.57 -20.39 -20.47
C PRO A 421 -26.67 -20.54 -21.52
N ASN A 422 -27.67 -21.32 -21.21
CA ASN A 422 -28.86 -21.48 -22.04
C ASN A 422 -29.77 -20.25 -21.85
N GLY A 423 -29.57 -19.22 -22.67
CA GLY A 423 -30.41 -18.03 -22.67
C GLY A 423 -30.74 -17.62 -24.11
N ALA A 424 -32.00 -17.46 -24.43
CA ALA A 424 -32.40 -17.03 -25.75
C ALA A 424 -31.89 -15.60 -26.03
N GLY A 425 -31.21 -15.41 -27.14
CA GLY A 425 -30.79 -14.11 -27.65
C GLY A 425 -29.42 -13.60 -27.22
N ILE A 426 -28.64 -14.35 -26.44
CA ILE A 426 -27.26 -13.99 -26.11
C ILE A 426 -26.36 -14.41 -27.28
N GLN A 427 -25.99 -13.45 -28.11
CA GLN A 427 -24.94 -13.66 -29.11
C GLN A 427 -23.59 -13.52 -28.42
N VAL A 428 -22.83 -14.59 -28.39
CA VAL A 428 -21.54 -14.64 -27.75
C VAL A 428 -20.47 -14.71 -28.81
N SER A 429 -19.60 -13.73 -28.79
CA SER A 429 -18.33 -13.77 -29.50
C SER A 429 -17.24 -13.44 -28.50
N MET A 430 -16.31 -14.36 -28.30
CA MET A 430 -15.17 -14.16 -27.42
C MET A 430 -13.99 -13.69 -28.26
N TRP A 431 -13.63 -12.44 -28.12
CA TRP A 431 -12.44 -11.86 -28.71
C TRP A 431 -11.31 -11.85 -27.67
N ASN A 432 -10.16 -11.44 -28.05
CA ASN A 432 -8.83 -11.64 -27.48
C ASN A 432 -8.65 -11.47 -25.94
N SER A 433 -9.58 -10.88 -25.21
CA SER A 433 -9.37 -10.53 -23.80
C SER A 433 -10.61 -10.76 -22.93
N THR A 434 -11.56 -11.57 -23.37
CA THR A 434 -12.75 -11.84 -22.55
C THR A 434 -12.35 -12.54 -21.25
N LYS A 435 -12.67 -11.92 -20.12
CA LYS A 435 -12.46 -12.50 -18.79
C LYS A 435 -13.74 -13.13 -18.29
N VAL A 436 -13.58 -14.26 -17.63
CA VAL A 436 -14.64 -14.96 -16.90
C VAL A 436 -14.32 -14.82 -15.42
N LYS A 437 -15.19 -14.23 -14.63
CA LYS A 437 -15.04 -14.19 -13.17
C LYS A 437 -15.85 -15.30 -12.55
N LEU A 438 -15.18 -16.21 -11.87
CA LEU A 438 -15.82 -17.23 -11.05
C LEU A 438 -16.34 -16.60 -9.76
N LEU A 439 -17.55 -16.98 -9.35
CA LEU A 439 -18.18 -16.58 -8.10
C LEU A 439 -18.21 -17.72 -7.08
N ASN A 440 -18.00 -18.95 -7.51
CA ASN A 440 -17.81 -20.12 -6.68
C ASN A 440 -17.00 -21.19 -7.44
N HIS A 441 -16.66 -22.28 -6.75
CA HIS A 441 -16.00 -23.45 -7.33
C HIS A 441 -16.85 -24.74 -7.21
N ASP A 442 -18.16 -24.59 -6.94
CA ASP A 442 -19.09 -25.72 -6.96
C ASP A 442 -19.39 -26.13 -8.42
N THR A 443 -18.80 -27.21 -8.86
CA THR A 443 -18.97 -27.71 -10.23
C THR A 443 -20.38 -28.23 -10.53
N SER A 444 -21.20 -28.46 -9.51
CA SER A 444 -22.61 -28.86 -9.68
C SER A 444 -23.53 -27.67 -9.90
N ASP A 445 -23.19 -26.49 -9.37
CA ASP A 445 -23.90 -25.21 -9.55
C ASP A 445 -22.89 -24.07 -9.72
N LEU A 446 -22.07 -24.14 -10.79
CA LEU A 446 -21.03 -23.17 -11.05
C LEU A 446 -21.64 -21.82 -11.41
N LYS A 447 -21.24 -20.80 -10.62
CA LYS A 447 -21.66 -19.41 -10.81
C LYS A 447 -20.50 -18.57 -11.31
N TYR A 448 -20.74 -17.82 -12.37
CA TYR A 448 -19.73 -16.96 -12.96
C TYR A 448 -20.34 -15.78 -13.70
N ILE A 449 -19.57 -14.73 -13.86
CA ILE A 449 -19.88 -13.59 -14.70
C ILE A 449 -18.87 -13.53 -15.83
N TRP A 450 -19.29 -13.15 -17.00
CA TRP A 450 -18.43 -12.99 -18.15
C TRP A 450 -18.96 -11.92 -19.10
N ASN A 451 -18.08 -11.30 -19.86
CA ASN A 451 -18.43 -10.34 -20.88
C ASN A 451 -18.37 -10.98 -22.27
N SER A 452 -19.38 -10.72 -23.03
CA SER A 452 -19.35 -11.00 -24.44
C SER A 452 -18.72 -9.81 -25.16
N SER A 453 -17.56 -10.01 -25.73
CA SER A 453 -16.81 -8.97 -26.43
C SER A 453 -17.32 -8.68 -27.84
N ASN A 454 -18.50 -9.14 -28.19
CA ASN A 454 -19.06 -8.85 -29.49
C ASN A 454 -19.87 -7.57 -29.46
N PHE A 455 -19.54 -6.60 -30.29
CA PHE A 455 -20.25 -5.40 -30.76
C PHE A 455 -21.46 -4.84 -29.96
N ARG A 456 -21.95 -5.56 -28.97
CA ARG A 456 -22.96 -5.20 -27.99
C ARG A 456 -22.51 -5.74 -26.65
N SER A 457 -21.90 -4.92 -25.88
CA SER A 457 -21.33 -5.24 -24.58
C SER A 457 -22.37 -5.78 -23.61
N ASN A 458 -22.65 -7.05 -23.66
CA ASN A 458 -23.48 -7.71 -22.69
C ASN A 458 -22.60 -8.41 -21.67
N THR A 459 -22.75 -8.05 -20.42
CA THR A 459 -22.23 -8.83 -19.31
C THR A 459 -23.25 -9.88 -18.96
N VAL A 460 -22.82 -11.12 -18.80
CA VAL A 460 -23.70 -12.26 -18.57
C VAL A 460 -23.34 -12.90 -17.24
N TYR A 461 -24.33 -13.05 -16.38
CA TYR A 461 -24.25 -13.92 -15.21
C TYR A 461 -24.75 -15.32 -15.58
N SER A 462 -24.10 -16.35 -15.09
CA SER A 462 -24.52 -17.74 -15.25
C SER A 462 -24.62 -18.45 -13.91
N SER A 463 -25.69 -19.20 -13.71
CA SER A 463 -25.90 -20.08 -12.56
C SER A 463 -26.63 -21.32 -13.06
N GLY A 464 -26.17 -22.54 -12.70
CA GLY A 464 -26.77 -23.79 -13.11
C GLY A 464 -26.90 -23.96 -14.63
N GLY A 465 -26.02 -23.34 -15.43
CA GLY A 465 -26.08 -23.36 -16.89
C GLY A 465 -27.13 -22.41 -17.51
N VAL A 466 -27.80 -21.60 -16.72
CA VAL A 466 -28.74 -20.57 -17.19
C VAL A 466 -28.05 -19.21 -17.20
N GLY A 467 -28.07 -18.52 -18.33
CA GLY A 467 -27.48 -17.19 -18.48
C GLY A 467 -28.50 -16.07 -18.38
N PHE A 468 -28.11 -15.03 -17.66
CA PHE A 468 -28.88 -13.78 -17.52
C PHE A 468 -28.03 -12.63 -18.03
N GLY A 469 -28.53 -11.85 -18.98
CA GLY A 469 -27.82 -10.68 -19.48
C GLY A 469 -28.10 -9.43 -18.65
N PHE A 470 -27.08 -8.66 -18.31
CA PHE A 470 -27.28 -7.30 -17.84
C PHE A 470 -27.23 -6.33 -19.02
N THR A 471 -28.02 -5.30 -18.94
CA THR A 471 -27.81 -4.15 -19.80
C THR A 471 -26.62 -3.36 -19.27
N ASN A 472 -25.50 -3.41 -20.00
CA ASN A 472 -24.35 -2.59 -19.67
C ASN A 472 -24.73 -1.11 -19.92
N PRO A 473 -24.61 -0.21 -18.91
CA PRO A 473 -24.95 1.20 -19.08
C PRO A 473 -24.11 1.89 -20.15
N VAL A 474 -22.98 1.31 -20.50
CA VAL A 474 -22.04 1.85 -21.49
C VAL A 474 -22.58 1.80 -22.91
N THR A 475 -23.47 0.84 -23.24
CA THR A 475 -23.99 0.68 -24.61
C THR A 475 -24.94 1.78 -25.03
N HIS A 476 -25.49 2.53 -24.09
CA HIS A 476 -26.49 3.59 -24.35
C HIS A 476 -25.89 4.99 -24.51
N TRP A 477 -24.56 5.10 -24.46
CA TRP A 477 -23.90 6.37 -24.18
C TRP A 477 -23.50 7.21 -25.38
N TRP A 478 -23.76 6.74 -26.61
CA TRP A 478 -23.37 7.47 -27.80
C TRP A 478 -24.54 7.77 -28.70
N PRO A 479 -25.08 8.98 -28.68
CA PRO A 479 -26.02 9.40 -29.71
C PRO A 479 -25.26 9.50 -31.05
N GLY A 480 -25.64 8.66 -32.01
CA GLY A 480 -25.29 8.82 -33.41
C GLY A 480 -24.24 7.89 -33.99
N SER A 481 -23.66 6.98 -33.24
CA SER A 481 -22.72 5.98 -33.79
C SER A 481 -23.41 4.64 -34.07
N GLY A 482 -23.04 4.03 -35.17
CA GLY A 482 -23.42 2.65 -35.46
C GLY A 482 -22.81 1.68 -34.41
N THR A 483 -23.40 0.58 -34.28
CA THR A 483 -23.35 -0.52 -33.30
C THR A 483 -21.99 -1.13 -32.91
N TYR A 484 -20.85 -0.44 -33.09
CA TYR A 484 -19.53 -1.10 -33.07
C TYR A 484 -18.50 -0.53 -32.07
N ASP A 485 -18.87 0.43 -31.24
CA ASP A 485 -17.89 1.32 -30.64
C ASP A 485 -17.42 0.95 -29.23
N HIS A 486 -18.00 -0.06 -28.57
CA HIS A 486 -17.67 -0.40 -27.19
C HIS A 486 -17.54 -1.91 -26.99
N CYS A 487 -16.37 -2.33 -26.57
CA CYS A 487 -16.12 -3.71 -26.16
C CYS A 487 -15.74 -3.73 -24.68
N THR A 488 -16.51 -4.45 -23.87
CA THR A 488 -16.06 -4.83 -22.52
C THR A 488 -14.87 -5.74 -22.64
N ARG A 489 -13.76 -5.40 -21.96
CA ARG A 489 -12.50 -6.14 -22.09
C ARG A 489 -12.22 -7.02 -20.88
N SER A 490 -12.31 -6.46 -19.69
CA SER A 490 -12.08 -7.20 -18.47
C SER A 490 -13.16 -6.87 -17.45
N LEU A 491 -13.37 -7.76 -16.52
CA LEU A 491 -14.24 -7.55 -15.36
C LEU A 491 -13.66 -8.26 -14.14
N ASP A 492 -14.00 -7.74 -12.99
CA ASP A 492 -13.82 -8.41 -11.70
C ASP A 492 -14.96 -8.10 -10.76
N CYS A 493 -15.19 -8.96 -9.78
CA CYS A 493 -16.24 -8.81 -8.78
C CYS A 493 -15.71 -9.14 -7.40
N ILE A 494 -16.24 -8.42 -6.40
CA ILE A 494 -15.93 -8.68 -4.99
C ILE A 494 -17.15 -8.38 -4.13
N GLU A 495 -17.35 -9.18 -3.10
CA GLU A 495 -18.29 -8.85 -2.04
C GLU A 495 -17.62 -7.94 -1.02
N PHE A 496 -18.24 -6.79 -0.72
CA PHE A 496 -17.69 -5.78 0.16
C PHE A 496 -18.80 -5.06 0.94
N ASN A 497 -18.73 -5.09 2.26
CA ASN A 497 -19.67 -4.42 3.17
C ASN A 497 -21.14 -4.59 2.75
N GLY A 498 -21.55 -5.84 2.47
CA GLY A 498 -22.89 -6.18 2.05
C GLY A 498 -23.23 -5.92 0.58
N ALA A 499 -22.41 -5.16 -0.15
CA ALA A 499 -22.54 -4.92 -1.58
C ALA A 499 -21.81 -5.97 -2.41
N HIS A 500 -22.29 -6.25 -3.62
CA HIS A 500 -21.60 -7.03 -4.62
C HIS A 500 -21.06 -6.10 -5.70
N LEU A 501 -19.80 -5.68 -5.54
CA LEU A 501 -19.16 -4.75 -6.45
C LEU A 501 -18.71 -5.48 -7.72
N ILE A 502 -18.98 -4.89 -8.87
CA ILE A 502 -18.43 -5.28 -10.16
C ILE A 502 -17.67 -4.12 -10.76
N ALA A 503 -16.46 -4.38 -11.26
CA ALA A 503 -15.70 -3.46 -12.07
C ALA A 503 -15.62 -3.99 -13.51
N ILE A 504 -15.92 -3.13 -14.49
CA ILE A 504 -15.95 -3.49 -15.91
C ILE A 504 -15.13 -2.48 -16.69
N THR A 505 -14.17 -2.96 -17.47
CA THR A 505 -13.38 -2.11 -18.37
C THR A 505 -13.93 -2.14 -19.79
N ASN A 506 -13.92 -0.98 -20.42
CA ASN A 506 -14.27 -0.83 -21.82
C ASN A 506 -13.11 -0.24 -22.62
N GLY A 507 -12.88 -0.79 -23.80
CA GLY A 507 -11.99 -0.21 -24.81
C GLY A 507 -12.75 0.18 -26.06
N LEU A 508 -12.23 1.14 -26.81
CA LEU A 508 -12.68 1.40 -28.18
C LEU A 508 -11.96 0.48 -29.15
N TYR A 509 -12.67 0.05 -30.19
CA TYR A 509 -12.05 -0.75 -31.24
C TYR A 509 -11.01 0.09 -32.02
N ALA A 510 -9.80 -0.46 -32.17
CA ALA A 510 -8.70 0.20 -32.86
C ALA A 510 -9.10 0.64 -34.28
N GLY A 511 -8.86 1.90 -34.59
CA GLY A 511 -9.05 2.48 -35.91
C GLY A 511 -10.36 3.21 -36.16
N ARG A 512 -11.21 3.42 -35.15
CA ARG A 512 -12.39 4.26 -35.30
C ARG A 512 -12.21 5.64 -34.68
N GLN A 513 -12.33 6.63 -35.53
CA GLN A 513 -12.35 8.04 -35.13
C GLN A 513 -13.76 8.44 -34.73
N ARG A 514 -13.87 9.19 -33.67
CA ARG A 514 -15.06 9.92 -33.34
C ARG A 514 -14.81 11.42 -33.50
N ASP A 515 -15.74 12.10 -34.16
CA ASP A 515 -15.76 13.56 -34.33
C ASP A 515 -14.44 14.16 -34.88
N GLY A 516 -13.75 13.43 -35.77
CA GLY A 516 -12.53 13.90 -36.41
C GLY A 516 -11.29 13.90 -35.51
N ALA A 517 -11.39 13.47 -34.27
CA ALA A 517 -10.28 13.31 -33.33
C ALA A 517 -10.04 11.81 -33.06
N ASN A 518 -8.77 11.41 -33.06
CA ASN A 518 -8.33 10.05 -32.69
C ASN A 518 -8.42 9.85 -31.17
N GLN A 519 -9.62 9.96 -30.60
CA GLN A 519 -9.80 9.79 -29.17
C GLN A 519 -10.16 8.34 -28.87
N MET A 520 -9.22 7.63 -28.28
CA MET A 520 -9.47 6.32 -27.68
C MET A 520 -9.75 6.51 -26.19
N TYR A 521 -10.85 5.96 -25.69
CA TYR A 521 -11.18 6.04 -24.29
C TYR A 521 -11.15 4.64 -23.71
N TYR A 522 -10.27 4.44 -22.75
CA TYR A 522 -10.34 3.30 -21.88
C TYR A 522 -11.00 3.72 -20.58
N ARG A 523 -11.98 2.97 -20.13
CA ARG A 523 -12.85 3.36 -19.05
C ARG A 523 -13.17 2.16 -18.18
N CYS A 524 -13.15 2.35 -16.87
CA CYS A 524 -13.62 1.38 -15.91
C CYS A 524 -14.85 1.91 -15.19
N TYR A 525 -15.86 1.07 -15.08
CA TYR A 525 -17.07 1.32 -14.30
C TYR A 525 -17.07 0.45 -13.08
N VAL A 526 -17.51 1.02 -11.96
CA VAL A 526 -17.81 0.28 -10.75
C VAL A 526 -19.28 0.43 -10.41
N ALA A 527 -19.93 -0.71 -10.17
CA ALA A 527 -21.33 -0.75 -9.81
C ALA A 527 -21.57 -1.80 -8.74
N ASP A 528 -22.62 -1.63 -7.94
CA ASP A 528 -23.17 -2.66 -7.09
C ASP A 528 -24.25 -3.43 -7.86
N ILE A 529 -24.05 -4.73 -8.01
CA ILE A 529 -25.02 -5.62 -8.69
C ILE A 529 -26.01 -6.27 -7.73
N GLY A 530 -25.97 -5.93 -6.44
CA GLY A 530 -26.87 -6.42 -5.43
C GLY A 530 -26.70 -7.91 -5.12
N SER A 531 -27.60 -8.44 -4.28
CA SER A 531 -27.58 -9.85 -3.86
C SER A 531 -28.01 -10.83 -4.95
N SER A 532 -28.61 -10.36 -6.03
CA SER A 532 -29.05 -11.18 -7.16
C SER A 532 -28.63 -10.56 -8.48
N PRO A 533 -27.42 -10.85 -8.95
CA PRO A 533 -26.89 -10.31 -10.21
C PRO A 533 -27.78 -10.61 -11.42
N ALA A 534 -28.61 -11.65 -11.34
CA ALA A 534 -29.50 -12.06 -12.41
C ALA A 534 -30.62 -11.06 -12.74
N GLN A 535 -30.94 -10.14 -11.84
CA GLN A 535 -32.09 -9.24 -11.96
C GLN A 535 -31.71 -7.76 -11.91
N THR A 536 -30.43 -7.42 -11.76
CA THR A 536 -29.98 -6.05 -11.52
C THR A 536 -29.60 -5.36 -12.81
N SER A 537 -30.06 -4.14 -12.99
CA SER A 537 -29.52 -3.24 -13.99
C SER A 537 -28.27 -2.55 -13.45
N LEU A 538 -27.16 -2.61 -14.14
CA LEU A 538 -25.93 -1.87 -13.76
C LEU A 538 -26.18 -0.34 -13.63
N GLN A 539 -27.26 0.16 -14.24
CA GLN A 539 -27.63 1.58 -14.15
C GLN A 539 -28.10 1.99 -12.76
N THR A 540 -28.70 1.07 -11.99
CA THR A 540 -29.24 1.38 -10.66
C THR A 540 -28.22 1.25 -9.55
N GLY A 541 -27.16 0.50 -9.77
CA GLY A 541 -26.10 0.27 -8.80
C GLY A 541 -24.79 1.01 -9.11
N PHE A 542 -24.81 2.01 -9.98
CA PHE A 542 -23.61 2.74 -10.39
C PHE A 542 -22.96 3.46 -9.20
N ILE A 543 -21.66 3.28 -9.02
CA ILE A 543 -20.87 3.87 -7.94
C ILE A 543 -19.95 4.97 -8.49
N PHE A 544 -19.06 4.63 -9.42
CA PHE A 544 -18.20 5.61 -10.10
C PHE A 544 -17.66 5.09 -11.43
N ASP A 545 -17.09 5.98 -12.22
CA ASP A 545 -16.23 5.65 -13.34
C ASP A 545 -14.90 6.42 -13.28
N THR A 546 -13.87 5.89 -13.93
CA THR A 546 -12.52 6.46 -13.92
C THR A 546 -12.38 7.69 -14.82
N ARG A 547 -13.42 8.15 -15.43
CA ARG A 547 -13.40 9.31 -16.32
C ARG A 547 -13.64 10.58 -15.52
N GLU A 548 -12.71 11.53 -15.64
CA GLU A 548 -12.84 12.85 -15.05
C GLU A 548 -13.77 13.75 -15.86
N GLY A 549 -14.56 14.54 -15.15
CA GLY A 549 -15.39 15.60 -15.71
C GLY A 549 -16.84 15.23 -15.98
N SER A 550 -17.70 16.25 -15.89
CA SER A 550 -19.08 16.14 -16.32
C SER A 550 -19.10 15.83 -17.82
N LEU A 551 -19.67 14.72 -18.15
CA LEU A 551 -19.98 14.39 -19.52
C LEU A 551 -21.09 15.36 -19.99
N GLU A 552 -20.70 16.50 -20.52
CA GLU A 552 -21.65 17.35 -21.25
C GLU A 552 -22.35 16.50 -22.32
N GLY A 553 -23.64 16.41 -22.25
CA GLY A 553 -24.48 15.64 -23.18
C GLY A 553 -25.00 14.30 -22.67
N THR A 554 -24.77 13.93 -21.42
CA THR A 554 -25.31 12.70 -20.81
C THR A 554 -26.54 12.96 -19.93
N ALA A 555 -27.41 13.81 -20.36
CA ALA A 555 -28.70 14.00 -19.70
C ALA A 555 -29.46 12.67 -19.63
N GLY A 556 -29.62 12.13 -18.44
CA GLY A 556 -30.48 10.98 -18.18
C GLY A 556 -29.89 9.78 -17.48
N ILE A 557 -28.58 9.74 -17.16
CA ILE A 557 -27.98 8.68 -16.33
C ILE A 557 -27.64 9.27 -14.96
N PRO A 558 -28.40 8.95 -13.89
CA PRO A 558 -28.05 9.39 -12.54
C PRO A 558 -26.69 8.83 -12.13
N GLY A 559 -25.83 9.66 -11.55
CA GLY A 559 -24.53 9.22 -11.00
C GLY A 559 -23.38 9.16 -12.01
N THR A 560 -23.56 9.64 -13.24
CA THR A 560 -22.49 9.71 -14.22
C THR A 560 -21.67 10.98 -14.01
N GLY A 561 -20.47 10.86 -13.53
CA GLY A 561 -19.54 11.98 -13.40
C GLY A 561 -18.78 12.08 -12.10
N TYR A 562 -18.59 11.01 -11.38
CA TYR A 562 -17.77 11.00 -10.20
C TYR A 562 -16.47 10.24 -10.43
N ALA A 563 -15.43 10.93 -10.93
CA ALA A 563 -14.15 10.78 -10.27
C ALA A 563 -14.26 11.57 -8.95
N PRO A 564 -13.82 11.05 -7.80
CA PRO A 564 -13.74 11.83 -6.59
C PRO A 564 -13.06 13.17 -6.87
N THR A 565 -13.64 14.27 -6.36
CA THR A 565 -13.19 15.63 -6.65
C THR A 565 -11.68 15.76 -6.42
N GLY A 566 -10.91 16.06 -7.45
CA GLY A 566 -9.47 16.24 -7.40
C GLY A 566 -8.63 15.10 -7.95
N MET A 567 -9.23 14.01 -8.44
CA MET A 567 -8.49 12.96 -9.14
C MET A 567 -8.42 13.29 -10.64
N THR A 568 -7.23 13.56 -11.13
CA THR A 568 -6.93 13.44 -12.55
C THR A 568 -6.81 11.97 -12.87
N SER A 569 -7.69 11.45 -13.74
CA SER A 569 -7.48 10.12 -14.29
C SER A 569 -6.16 10.14 -15.05
N PRO A 570 -5.18 9.27 -14.73
CA PRO A 570 -3.95 9.17 -15.52
C PRO A 570 -4.23 8.69 -16.95
N PHE A 571 -5.46 8.26 -17.22
CA PHE A 571 -5.97 7.91 -18.53
C PHE A 571 -6.81 9.05 -19.17
N ALA A 572 -6.71 10.29 -18.66
CA ALA A 572 -7.22 11.45 -19.40
C ALA A 572 -6.38 11.60 -20.67
N PHE A 573 -6.89 11.09 -21.76
CA PHE A 573 -6.21 11.13 -23.05
C PHE A 573 -6.16 12.56 -23.56
N ASP A 574 -5.02 13.18 -23.45
CA ASP A 574 -4.67 14.30 -24.31
C ASP A 574 -4.17 13.72 -25.63
N ASN A 575 -4.95 13.90 -26.69
CA ASN A 575 -4.58 13.47 -28.03
C ASN A 575 -3.33 14.13 -28.58
N THR A 576 -2.82 15.14 -27.91
CA THR A 576 -1.63 15.88 -28.33
C THR A 576 -0.35 15.23 -27.80
N SER A 577 -0.44 14.31 -26.84
CA SER A 577 0.72 13.60 -26.33
C SER A 577 1.06 12.42 -27.26
N THR A 578 2.33 12.21 -27.49
CA THR A 578 2.90 11.04 -28.17
C THR A 578 2.80 9.77 -27.31
N ILE A 579 1.74 9.64 -26.53
CA ILE A 579 1.49 8.49 -25.70
C ILE A 579 1.26 7.30 -26.62
N LEU A 580 1.89 6.19 -26.27
CA LEU A 580 1.68 4.92 -26.91
C LEU A 580 0.19 4.63 -26.94
N GLY A 581 -0.37 4.44 -28.11
CA GLY A 581 -1.77 4.04 -28.23
C GLY A 581 -2.00 2.68 -27.56
N PRO A 582 -3.25 2.32 -27.21
CA PRO A 582 -3.54 0.99 -26.70
C PRO A 582 -3.06 -0.03 -27.73
N ASP A 583 -2.71 -1.23 -27.25
CA ASP A 583 -2.35 -2.31 -28.18
C ASP A 583 -3.52 -2.56 -29.14
N ALA A 584 -3.22 -3.12 -30.33
CA ALA A 584 -4.20 -3.33 -31.39
C ALA A 584 -5.40 -4.21 -30.98
N ASN A 585 -5.32 -4.88 -29.83
CA ASN A 585 -6.36 -5.71 -29.25
C ASN A 585 -7.08 -5.05 -28.08
N GLU A 586 -6.65 -3.82 -27.70
CA GLU A 586 -7.19 -3.07 -26.55
C GLU A 586 -7.24 -3.92 -25.29
N SER A 587 -6.17 -4.69 -25.04
CA SER A 587 -6.11 -5.58 -23.89
C SER A 587 -5.85 -4.78 -22.60
N GLY A 588 -6.18 -5.38 -21.50
CA GLY A 588 -6.00 -4.86 -20.17
C GLY A 588 -6.68 -5.74 -19.14
N ASP A 589 -6.59 -5.35 -17.89
CA ASP A 589 -7.18 -6.10 -16.80
C ASP A 589 -7.76 -5.18 -15.73
N VAL A 590 -8.66 -5.73 -14.94
CA VAL A 590 -9.18 -5.12 -13.74
C VAL A 590 -9.23 -6.17 -12.63
N VAL A 591 -8.78 -5.77 -11.44
CA VAL A 591 -8.69 -6.67 -10.29
C VAL A 591 -9.09 -5.94 -9.03
N PHE A 592 -10.00 -6.55 -8.26
CA PHE A 592 -10.25 -6.18 -6.88
C PHE A 592 -9.35 -6.98 -5.94
N ALA A 593 -8.89 -6.34 -4.88
CA ALA A 593 -8.18 -6.99 -3.79
C ALA A 593 -8.65 -6.45 -2.45
N ARG A 594 -8.83 -7.34 -1.46
CA ARG A 594 -9.20 -6.91 -0.11
C ARG A 594 -8.05 -6.16 0.54
N GLY A 595 -8.37 -5.11 1.28
CA GLY A 595 -7.45 -4.45 2.19
C GLY A 595 -7.21 -5.31 3.44
N SER A 596 -6.02 -5.16 4.03
CA SER A 596 -5.69 -5.81 5.30
C SER A 596 -6.41 -5.19 6.50
N ASP A 597 -7.00 -4.00 6.34
CA ASP A 597 -7.74 -3.29 7.39
C ASP A 597 -9.15 -3.84 7.64
N GLY A 598 -9.70 -4.66 6.72
CA GLY A 598 -11.05 -5.19 6.76
C GLY A 598 -12.15 -4.19 6.37
N PHE A 599 -11.82 -2.93 6.09
CA PHE A 599 -12.74 -1.85 5.71
C PHE A 599 -12.54 -1.35 4.29
N SER A 600 -11.52 -1.83 3.61
CA SER A 600 -11.22 -1.39 2.26
C SER A 600 -11.11 -2.55 1.26
N VAL A 601 -11.36 -2.21 0.02
CA VAL A 601 -10.96 -2.98 -1.15
C VAL A 601 -10.21 -2.06 -2.09
N GLN A 602 -9.13 -2.55 -2.67
CA GLN A 602 -8.42 -1.84 -3.72
C GLN A 602 -8.91 -2.33 -5.08
N LEU A 603 -9.00 -1.39 -6.01
CA LEU A 603 -9.30 -1.64 -7.41
C LEU A 603 -8.09 -1.25 -8.25
N TYR A 604 -7.56 -2.19 -9.00
CA TYR A 604 -6.46 -1.96 -9.94
C TYR A 604 -6.94 -2.09 -11.37
N ILE A 605 -6.50 -1.18 -12.22
CA ILE A 605 -6.89 -1.10 -13.63
C ILE A 605 -5.62 -1.01 -14.45
N LEU A 606 -5.40 -2.02 -15.28
CA LEU A 606 -4.32 -2.07 -16.25
C LEU A 606 -4.89 -1.85 -17.65
N THR A 607 -4.30 -0.93 -18.37
CA THR A 607 -4.48 -0.84 -19.82
C THR A 607 -3.16 -1.14 -20.48
N THR A 608 -3.12 -2.21 -21.26
CA THR A 608 -1.91 -2.62 -21.99
C THR A 608 -1.41 -1.44 -22.82
N ASP A 609 -0.12 -1.14 -22.68
CA ASP A 609 0.60 -0.03 -23.34
C ASP A 609 0.21 1.38 -22.87
N GLN A 610 -0.73 1.53 -21.94
CA GLN A 610 -1.18 2.86 -21.52
C GLN A 610 -0.93 3.17 -20.05
N GLY A 611 -0.95 2.18 -19.16
CA GLY A 611 -0.62 2.43 -17.77
C GLY A 611 -1.41 1.62 -16.76
N LEU A 612 -1.21 2.00 -15.52
CA LEU A 612 -1.75 1.35 -14.33
C LEU A 612 -2.29 2.40 -13.36
N ILE A 613 -3.45 2.12 -12.78
CA ILE A 613 -4.06 2.96 -11.76
C ILE A 613 -4.59 2.10 -10.61
N GLY A 614 -4.47 2.61 -9.38
CA GLY A 614 -5.03 2.01 -8.18
C GLY A 614 -5.98 2.96 -7.47
N TYR A 615 -7.12 2.45 -7.03
CA TYR A 615 -8.07 3.11 -6.16
C TYR A 615 -8.24 2.34 -4.86
N ASN A 616 -8.53 3.07 -3.80
CA ASN A 616 -8.99 2.53 -2.53
C ASN A 616 -10.46 2.86 -2.34
N LEU A 617 -11.29 1.84 -2.17
CA LEU A 617 -12.70 1.97 -1.84
C LEU A 617 -12.85 1.50 -0.40
N THR A 618 -13.35 2.36 0.47
CA THR A 618 -13.51 2.04 1.88
C THR A 618 -14.96 2.16 2.34
N SER A 619 -15.33 1.33 3.31
CA SER A 619 -16.62 1.47 4.01
C SER A 619 -16.58 2.52 5.13
N LEU A 620 -15.42 3.16 5.35
CA LEU A 620 -15.31 4.21 6.36
C LEU A 620 -16.21 5.40 6.02
N ASP A 621 -16.89 5.91 7.05
CA ASP A 621 -17.64 7.16 7.02
C ASP A 621 -16.63 8.27 7.37
N ILE A 622 -16.13 8.96 6.33
CA ILE A 622 -15.05 9.96 6.44
C ILE A 622 -15.62 11.39 6.44
N ASP A 623 -16.93 11.56 6.52
CA ASP A 623 -17.58 12.89 6.57
C ASP A 623 -17.30 13.67 7.86
#